data_0c0b6b0478f5dd085cba8fa25e3b7ea6
#
_entry.id   0c0b6b0478f5dd085cba8fa25e3b7ea6
#
_cell.length_a   1.000
_cell.length_b   1.000
_cell.length_c   1.000
_cell.angle_alpha   90.00
_cell.angle_beta   90.00
_cell.angle_gamma   90.00
#
_symmetry.space_group_name_H-M   'P 1'
#
loop_
_entity.id
_entity.type
_entity.pdbx_description
1 polymer ?
#
loop_
_entity_poly.entity_id
_entity_poly.type
_entity_poly.pdbx_seq_one_letter_code
_entity_poly.pdbx_strand_id
1 'polypeptide(L)'
;MNFIMKNSIKHFLLPLVCGIAFISCEKQTTPEPVQIQRPELQSPIVRDDVYYARLRAYKKTDHKLAFGWFGSWTAINPSEQSRLRSAPDSMDIISIWSQWHSLSREQIEDKAFVQQVLGTKVVFCISAKDVPEEFKVDGQITDESLKDYARAWGKDSIDKYQYDGIDIDFETAADHLGPLNTTPGLFKKFCEELSQYIGPKSGTGRLFLIDGNIDALDQGIAELCNYGVSQAYGCSSATMGYTSLTSRTASAERVGWKADQLIFTENFESMWKSGGILHTTLSGKQMMSLQGMADFAVNGTSCGFGAYHMEYEYGHSDMPYKYMRQAIQYANPAPHGDYSKNLVTLNEAGEYAFEIPVFPSGMSEGVQFSLTASLTGVPTADADIPLVVDNSLVTAYNNYYYTEYKTLDPALVSFSGPLHFVAGAQDSETPVIVGITDMTALGDEEYLVPVRVDFSKHSGFSANTDKEVCYLKLKTKQQVCVLSLPGMEQVTEISVMQGEDGMVIEKKGYTLQLQASIGVPVDSKFSIVADPALVDSYNKQHGTKYTPMSANDVTLPA
;
A
#
# COMPACT_ATOMS: atom_id res chain seq x y z
N MET A 1 -17.86 -75.54 53.76
CA MET A 1 -16.52 -75.03 53.41
C MET A 1 -16.55 -73.88 52.45
N ASN A 2 -17.60 -73.04 52.49
CA ASN A 2 -17.79 -71.87 51.52
C ASN A 2 -18.02 -70.55 52.21
N PHE A 3 -17.70 -70.37 53.48
CA PHE A 3 -18.01 -69.12 54.20
C PHE A 3 -16.76 -68.35 54.68
N ILE A 4 -15.59 -68.89 54.60
CA ILE A 4 -14.35 -68.26 55.09
C ILE A 4 -13.59 -67.52 53.99
N MET A 5 -13.79 -67.86 52.70
CA MET A 5 -13.08 -67.21 51.59
C MET A 5 -13.68 -65.89 51.14
N LYS A 6 -14.99 -65.60 51.43
CA LYS A 6 -15.61 -64.35 51.01
C LYS A 6 -15.24 -63.13 51.89
N ASN A 7 -14.87 -63.35 53.13
CA ASN A 7 -14.50 -62.25 54.05
C ASN A 7 -13.04 -61.78 53.91
N SER A 8 -12.14 -62.70 53.50
CA SER A 8 -10.72 -62.39 53.32
C SER A 8 -10.48 -61.51 52.07
N ILE A 9 -11.29 -61.64 51.01
CA ILE A 9 -11.16 -60.85 49.79
C ILE A 9 -11.70 -59.40 50.01
N LYS A 10 -12.72 -59.21 50.87
CA LYS A 10 -13.22 -57.89 51.19
C LYS A 10 -12.25 -57.07 52.02
N HIS A 11 -11.47 -57.68 52.91
CA HIS A 11 -10.48 -56.95 53.72
C HIS A 11 -9.16 -56.69 52.98
N PHE A 12 -8.86 -57.44 51.89
CA PHE A 12 -7.67 -57.16 51.05
C PHE A 12 -7.91 -56.12 49.98
N LEU A 13 -9.14 -55.98 49.50
CA LEU A 13 -9.49 -54.97 48.50
C LEU A 13 -9.67 -53.58 49.10
N LEU A 14 -10.07 -53.46 50.37
CA LEU A 14 -10.29 -52.17 51.03
C LEU A 14 -8.99 -51.34 51.24
N PRO A 15 -7.89 -51.92 51.76
CA PRO A 15 -6.61 -51.21 51.83
C PRO A 15 -5.98 -50.95 50.46
N LEU A 16 -6.23 -51.81 49.46
CA LEU A 16 -5.71 -51.58 48.10
C LEU A 16 -6.43 -50.40 47.41
N VAL A 17 -7.74 -50.25 47.55
CA VAL A 17 -8.50 -49.14 47.02
C VAL A 17 -8.20 -47.83 47.78
N CYS A 18 -8.00 -47.85 49.09
CA CYS A 18 -7.54 -46.70 49.85
C CYS A 18 -6.08 -46.33 49.49
N GLY A 19 -5.22 -47.27 49.26
CA GLY A 19 -3.82 -47.04 48.83
C GLY A 19 -3.74 -46.35 47.46
N ILE A 20 -4.59 -46.75 46.50
CA ILE A 20 -4.65 -46.15 45.18
C ILE A 20 -5.27 -44.74 45.22
N ALA A 21 -6.25 -44.49 46.13
CA ALA A 21 -6.83 -43.16 46.32
C ALA A 21 -5.82 -42.15 46.92
N PHE A 22 -4.90 -42.60 47.78
CA PHE A 22 -3.87 -41.72 48.35
C PHE A 22 -2.73 -41.43 47.34
N ILE A 23 -2.43 -42.29 46.42
CA ILE A 23 -1.43 -42.03 45.36
C ILE A 23 -1.99 -41.04 44.31
N SER A 24 -3.31 -40.98 44.11
CA SER A 24 -3.96 -40.04 43.20
C SER A 24 -4.07 -38.61 43.76
N CYS A 25 -3.97 -38.43 45.10
CA CYS A 25 -4.11 -37.09 45.69
C CYS A 25 -2.78 -36.32 45.82
N GLU A 26 -1.62 -36.97 45.75
CA GLU A 26 -0.35 -36.23 45.86
C GLU A 26 -0.05 -35.34 44.66
N LYS A 27 -0.60 -35.63 43.48
CA LYS A 27 -0.45 -34.75 42.29
C LYS A 27 -1.41 -33.57 42.25
N GLN A 28 -2.45 -33.52 43.07
CA GLN A 28 -3.42 -32.43 43.07
C GLN A 28 -3.13 -31.32 44.10
N THR A 29 -2.14 -31.50 44.97
CA THR A 29 -1.78 -30.54 46.01
C THR A 29 -0.54 -29.71 45.73
N THR A 30 0.23 -30.05 44.72
CA THR A 30 1.31 -29.20 44.20
C THR A 30 0.78 -28.40 43.02
N PRO A 31 0.60 -27.07 43.14
CA PRO A 31 0.25 -26.23 42.00
C PRO A 31 1.32 -26.47 40.94
N GLU A 32 0.91 -26.91 39.74
CA GLU A 32 1.85 -26.93 38.63
C GLU A 32 2.32 -25.49 38.43
N PRO A 33 3.64 -25.26 38.33
CA PRO A 33 4.12 -23.91 38.06
C PRO A 33 3.53 -23.46 36.74
N VAL A 34 2.82 -22.34 36.75
CA VAL A 34 2.31 -21.69 35.55
C VAL A 34 3.51 -21.37 34.69
N GLN A 35 3.70 -22.12 33.62
CA GLN A 35 4.71 -21.76 32.61
C GLN A 35 4.18 -20.59 31.79
N ILE A 36 4.76 -19.44 32.00
CA ILE A 36 4.54 -18.28 31.13
C ILE A 36 5.20 -18.60 29.81
N GLN A 37 4.40 -18.99 28.81
CA GLN A 37 4.92 -19.41 27.51
C GLN A 37 5.58 -18.27 26.74
N ARG A 38 5.22 -17.02 27.05
CA ARG A 38 5.76 -15.81 26.41
C ARG A 38 5.90 -14.68 27.43
N PRO A 39 6.85 -14.77 28.37
CA PRO A 39 7.04 -13.73 29.38
C PRO A 39 7.36 -12.36 28.79
N GLU A 40 7.96 -12.32 27.58
CA GLU A 40 8.28 -11.11 26.84
C GLU A 40 7.03 -10.30 26.45
N LEU A 41 5.85 -10.92 26.34
CA LEU A 41 4.60 -10.20 26.06
C LEU A 41 3.99 -9.53 27.29
N GLN A 42 4.46 -9.88 28.48
CA GLN A 42 4.00 -9.35 29.77
C GLN A 42 4.96 -8.33 30.37
N SER A 43 6.13 -8.17 29.78
CA SER A 43 7.14 -7.20 30.19
C SER A 43 7.34 -6.16 29.08
N PRO A 44 7.61 -4.90 29.43
CA PRO A 44 7.97 -3.89 28.45
C PRO A 44 9.18 -4.36 27.65
N ILE A 45 9.02 -4.47 26.33
CA ILE A 45 10.13 -4.78 25.44
C ILE A 45 10.96 -3.52 25.28
N VAL A 46 12.09 -3.45 25.97
CA VAL A 46 13.07 -2.38 25.76
C VAL A 46 13.94 -2.76 24.58
N ARG A 47 13.94 -1.92 23.55
CA ARG A 47 14.82 -2.03 22.37
C ARG A 47 16.05 -1.14 22.56
N ASP A 48 17.03 -1.28 21.68
CA ASP A 48 18.19 -0.40 21.68
C ASP A 48 17.92 0.97 21.04
N ASP A 49 18.84 1.90 21.22
CA ASP A 49 18.71 3.26 20.70
C ASP A 49 18.64 3.31 19.16
N VAL A 50 19.28 2.34 18.48
CA VAL A 50 19.27 2.23 17.02
C VAL A 50 17.87 1.88 16.53
N TYR A 51 17.21 0.93 17.18
CA TYR A 51 15.82 0.59 16.90
C TYR A 51 14.90 1.80 17.02
N TYR A 52 14.98 2.53 18.15
CA TYR A 52 14.13 3.70 18.38
C TYR A 52 14.44 4.85 17.42
N ALA A 53 15.69 5.04 17.04
CA ALA A 53 16.06 6.03 16.02
C ALA A 53 15.42 5.71 14.66
N ARG A 54 15.43 4.44 14.25
CA ARG A 54 14.79 3.97 13.01
C ARG A 54 13.28 4.08 13.07
N LEU A 55 12.66 3.72 14.20
CA LEU A 55 11.23 3.90 14.40
C LEU A 55 10.81 5.36 14.25
N ARG A 56 11.55 6.29 14.86
CA ARG A 56 11.29 7.72 14.68
C ARG A 56 11.55 8.23 13.26
N ALA A 57 12.51 7.64 12.54
CA ALA A 57 12.73 7.94 11.13
C ALA A 57 11.57 7.45 10.27
N TYR A 58 11.13 6.20 10.48
CA TYR A 58 9.94 5.63 9.83
C TYR A 58 8.71 6.52 10.01
N LYS A 59 8.42 6.99 11.21
CA LYS A 59 7.25 7.87 11.48
C LYS A 59 7.31 9.25 10.81
N LYS A 60 8.43 9.59 10.18
CA LYS A 60 8.57 10.81 9.36
C LYS A 60 8.43 10.55 7.87
N THR A 61 8.37 9.29 7.45
CA THR A 61 8.14 8.92 6.05
C THR A 61 6.66 9.04 5.69
N ASP A 62 6.36 9.04 4.40
CA ASP A 62 4.98 8.86 3.93
C ASP A 62 4.57 7.39 4.13
N HIS A 63 3.61 7.17 5.02
CA HIS A 63 3.08 5.86 5.37
C HIS A 63 1.62 5.99 5.84
N LYS A 64 0.92 4.87 6.03
CA LYS A 64 -0.47 4.89 6.48
C LYS A 64 -0.55 4.99 8.00
N LEU A 65 -1.27 6.01 8.50
CA LEU A 65 -1.30 6.35 9.91
C LEU A 65 -2.11 5.34 10.73
N ALA A 66 -1.55 4.93 11.87
CA ALA A 66 -2.23 4.17 12.89
C ALA A 66 -2.67 5.10 14.03
N PHE A 67 -3.98 5.18 14.25
CA PHE A 67 -4.63 6.04 15.26
C PHE A 67 -5.34 5.21 16.32
N GLY A 68 -5.45 5.73 17.55
CA GLY A 68 -6.27 5.08 18.58
C GLY A 68 -6.64 5.98 19.73
N TRP A 69 -7.89 5.87 20.21
CA TRP A 69 -8.28 6.45 21.50
C TRP A 69 -7.93 5.50 22.63
N PHE A 70 -7.35 6.07 23.67
CA PHE A 70 -6.92 5.36 24.86
C PHE A 70 -7.70 5.87 26.07
N GLY A 71 -8.63 5.06 26.61
CA GLY A 71 -9.60 5.50 27.61
C GLY A 71 -9.17 5.27 29.07
N SER A 72 -8.45 4.20 29.36
CA SER A 72 -8.15 3.74 30.73
C SER A 72 -6.71 4.04 31.16
N TRP A 73 -6.17 5.17 30.75
CA TRP A 73 -4.79 5.56 31.05
C TRP A 73 -4.59 6.02 32.48
N THR A 74 -3.94 5.22 33.31
CA THR A 74 -3.55 5.56 34.68
C THR A 74 -2.06 5.50 34.94
N ALA A 75 -1.34 4.65 34.19
CA ALA A 75 0.10 4.37 34.29
C ALA A 75 0.59 3.86 35.67
N ILE A 76 -0.28 3.58 36.63
CA ILE A 76 0.08 3.23 38.02
C ILE A 76 -0.18 1.77 38.40
N ASN A 77 -0.97 1.03 37.61
CA ASN A 77 -1.28 -0.36 37.90
C ASN A 77 -0.09 -1.28 37.56
N PRO A 78 0.01 -2.47 38.18
CA PRO A 78 1.02 -3.46 37.81
C PRO A 78 0.86 -3.98 36.38
N SER A 79 -0.35 -3.90 35.82
CA SER A 79 -0.62 -4.24 34.42
C SER A 79 -0.11 -3.14 33.49
N GLU A 80 0.54 -3.53 32.42
CA GLU A 80 0.92 -2.61 31.32
C GLU A 80 -0.28 -2.10 30.51
N GLN A 81 -1.46 -2.73 30.64
CA GLN A 81 -2.68 -2.33 29.92
C GLN A 81 -3.06 -0.85 30.11
N SER A 82 -2.80 -0.28 31.29
CA SER A 82 -3.11 1.11 31.59
C SER A 82 -2.02 2.11 31.21
N ARG A 83 -1.03 1.69 30.40
CA ARG A 83 0.12 2.49 29.97
C ARG A 83 0.12 2.71 28.46
N LEU A 84 0.40 3.92 28.02
CA LEU A 84 0.51 4.25 26.59
C LEU A 84 1.64 3.46 25.91
N ARG A 85 2.75 3.24 26.62
CA ARG A 85 3.89 2.47 26.10
C ARG A 85 3.59 0.99 25.85
N SER A 86 2.45 0.47 26.31
CA SER A 86 2.01 -0.89 26.01
C SER A 86 1.41 -1.03 24.60
N ALA A 87 0.94 0.07 24.04
CA ALA A 87 0.46 0.11 22.66
C ALA A 87 1.56 -0.27 21.68
N PRO A 88 1.23 -0.70 20.45
CA PRO A 88 2.23 -0.93 19.43
C PRO A 88 3.14 0.30 19.26
N ASP A 89 4.43 0.09 19.28
CA ASP A 89 5.42 1.16 19.16
C ASP A 89 5.33 1.94 17.83
N SER A 90 4.76 1.30 16.81
CA SER A 90 4.46 1.87 15.50
C SER A 90 3.15 2.67 15.42
N MET A 91 2.43 2.86 16.52
CA MET A 91 1.30 3.82 16.57
C MET A 91 1.78 5.23 16.27
N ASP A 92 1.06 5.95 15.41
CA ASP A 92 1.40 7.32 15.03
C ASP A 92 0.76 8.35 15.94
N ILE A 93 -0.52 8.18 16.23
CA ILE A 93 -1.30 9.10 17.05
C ILE A 93 -2.10 8.33 18.10
N ILE A 94 -1.96 8.74 19.35
CA ILE A 94 -2.82 8.27 20.45
C ILE A 94 -3.59 9.48 20.99
N SER A 95 -4.92 9.41 20.97
CA SER A 95 -5.80 10.39 21.56
C SER A 95 -6.24 9.94 22.97
N ILE A 96 -5.95 10.74 23.98
CA ILE A 96 -6.39 10.46 25.34
C ILE A 96 -7.87 10.80 25.46
N TRP A 97 -8.67 9.76 25.51
CA TRP A 97 -10.10 9.87 25.71
C TRP A 97 -10.41 9.65 27.19
N SER A 98 -10.79 10.64 27.91
CA SER A 98 -11.17 10.74 29.32
C SER A 98 -10.31 11.74 30.10
N GLN A 99 -9.68 11.37 31.21
CA GLN A 99 -8.92 12.30 32.05
C GLN A 99 -7.54 12.61 31.44
N TRP A 100 -7.45 13.72 30.74
CA TRP A 100 -6.22 14.20 30.07
C TRP A 100 -5.46 15.27 30.86
N HIS A 101 -6.07 15.84 31.94
CA HIS A 101 -5.47 16.87 32.80
C HIS A 101 -5.16 16.32 34.19
N SER A 102 -4.44 17.11 35.00
CA SER A 102 -4.07 16.72 36.41
C SER A 102 -3.27 15.40 36.43
N LEU A 103 -2.32 15.27 35.53
CA LEU A 103 -1.56 14.04 35.32
C LEU A 103 -0.69 13.69 36.53
N SER A 104 -0.65 12.40 36.89
CA SER A 104 0.33 11.86 37.83
C SER A 104 1.73 11.89 37.26
N ARG A 105 2.73 11.68 38.12
CA ARG A 105 4.14 11.58 37.68
C ARG A 105 4.33 10.42 36.71
N GLU A 106 3.71 9.28 36.99
CA GLU A 106 3.76 8.07 36.17
C GLU A 106 3.15 8.29 34.79
N GLN A 107 2.03 9.02 34.70
CA GLN A 107 1.43 9.41 33.42
C GLN A 107 2.33 10.36 32.62
N ILE A 108 2.98 11.33 33.29
CA ILE A 108 3.93 12.24 32.62
C ILE A 108 5.11 11.47 32.06
N GLU A 109 5.69 10.55 32.85
CA GLU A 109 6.84 9.73 32.42
C GLU A 109 6.45 8.77 31.28
N ASP A 110 5.30 8.12 31.36
CA ASP A 110 4.77 7.21 30.34
C ASP A 110 4.51 7.94 29.01
N LYS A 111 3.84 9.10 29.07
CA LYS A 111 3.59 9.94 27.90
C LYS A 111 4.90 10.45 27.27
N ALA A 112 5.84 10.92 28.10
CA ALA A 112 7.14 11.39 27.63
C ALA A 112 7.90 10.27 26.91
N PHE A 113 7.82 9.02 27.39
CA PHE A 113 8.44 7.87 26.72
C PHE A 113 7.87 7.68 25.31
N VAL A 114 6.55 7.63 25.14
CA VAL A 114 5.96 7.39 23.82
C VAL A 114 6.18 8.57 22.87
N GLN A 115 6.22 9.81 23.37
CA GLN A 115 6.49 10.98 22.54
C GLN A 115 7.97 11.09 22.13
N GLN A 116 8.89 10.96 23.07
CA GLN A 116 10.31 11.26 22.84
C GLN A 116 11.09 10.04 22.34
N VAL A 117 10.77 8.85 22.85
CA VAL A 117 11.48 7.61 22.49
C VAL A 117 10.85 6.96 21.28
N LEU A 118 9.52 6.77 21.29
CA LEU A 118 8.81 6.11 20.18
C LEU A 118 8.47 7.07 19.03
N GLY A 119 8.37 8.38 19.28
CA GLY A 119 7.97 9.37 18.28
C GLY A 119 6.46 9.39 18.01
N THR A 120 5.66 8.73 18.85
CA THR A 120 4.19 8.74 18.78
C THR A 120 3.65 10.09 19.20
N LYS A 121 2.72 10.63 18.45
CA LYS A 121 2.00 11.85 18.82
C LYS A 121 0.92 11.55 19.84
N VAL A 122 0.87 12.30 20.94
CA VAL A 122 -0.16 12.16 21.97
C VAL A 122 -0.99 13.43 22.01
N VAL A 123 -2.26 13.30 21.65
CA VAL A 123 -3.26 14.38 21.70
C VAL A 123 -4.27 14.08 22.80
N PHE A 124 -5.09 15.04 23.18
CA PHE A 124 -6.20 14.81 24.10
C PHE A 124 -7.53 15.16 23.45
N CYS A 125 -8.58 14.42 23.82
CA CYS A 125 -9.91 14.58 23.29
C CYS A 125 -10.75 15.53 24.15
N ILE A 126 -11.49 16.42 23.48
CA ILE A 126 -12.49 17.30 24.08
C ILE A 126 -13.80 17.24 23.30
N SER A 127 -14.93 17.43 23.98
CA SER A 127 -16.24 17.46 23.32
C SER A 127 -16.54 18.83 22.71
N ALA A 128 -17.15 18.83 21.53
CA ALA A 128 -17.64 20.03 20.83
C ALA A 128 -19.01 20.51 21.35
N LYS A 129 -19.48 20.06 22.51
CA LYS A 129 -20.85 20.30 22.98
C LYS A 129 -21.11 21.74 23.43
N ASP A 130 -20.27 22.28 24.30
CA ASP A 130 -20.47 23.61 24.90
C ASP A 130 -19.14 24.28 25.25
N VAL A 131 -19.19 25.57 25.43
CA VAL A 131 -18.11 26.36 26.04
C VAL A 131 -18.31 26.35 27.57
N PRO A 132 -17.28 25.98 28.37
CA PRO A 132 -17.37 25.99 29.83
C PRO A 132 -17.77 27.36 30.40
N GLU A 133 -18.50 27.35 31.51
CA GLU A 133 -19.08 28.60 32.13
C GLU A 133 -18.01 29.64 32.45
N GLU A 134 -16.80 29.23 32.82
CA GLU A 134 -15.69 30.14 33.14
C GLU A 134 -15.21 30.97 31.93
N PHE A 135 -15.57 30.59 30.70
CA PHE A 135 -15.27 31.34 29.49
C PHE A 135 -16.48 32.14 28.98
N LYS A 136 -17.68 31.92 29.52
CA LYS A 136 -18.86 32.67 29.08
C LYS A 136 -18.88 34.08 29.69
N VAL A 137 -19.35 35.04 28.94
CA VAL A 137 -19.56 36.41 29.38
C VAL A 137 -21.05 36.59 29.71
N ASP A 138 -21.38 36.86 30.99
CA ASP A 138 -22.77 36.94 31.48
C ASP A 138 -23.62 35.72 31.07
N GLY A 139 -23.02 34.52 31.13
CA GLY A 139 -23.66 33.25 30.76
C GLY A 139 -23.86 33.06 29.23
N GLN A 140 -23.29 33.91 28.41
CA GLN A 140 -23.41 33.86 26.94
C GLN A 140 -22.07 33.51 26.28
N ILE A 141 -22.14 32.77 25.18
CA ILE A 141 -20.98 32.52 24.32
C ILE A 141 -20.81 33.71 23.38
N THR A 142 -19.72 34.43 23.51
CA THR A 142 -19.33 35.59 22.70
C THR A 142 -18.08 35.30 21.88
N ASP A 143 -17.69 36.17 20.97
CA ASP A 143 -16.42 36.02 20.24
C ASP A 143 -15.22 36.05 21.21
N GLU A 144 -15.28 36.79 22.32
CA GLU A 144 -14.26 36.77 23.38
C GLU A 144 -14.20 35.39 24.08
N SER A 145 -15.39 34.84 24.41
CA SER A 145 -15.50 33.48 24.98
C SER A 145 -14.78 32.46 24.11
N LEU A 146 -14.97 32.50 22.79
CA LEU A 146 -14.35 31.58 21.84
C LEU A 146 -12.83 31.76 21.78
N LYS A 147 -12.33 32.99 21.82
CA LYS A 147 -10.88 33.29 21.83
C LYS A 147 -10.21 32.79 23.09
N ASP A 148 -10.81 33.09 24.25
CA ASP A 148 -10.24 32.66 25.54
C ASP A 148 -10.28 31.15 25.68
N TYR A 149 -11.36 30.51 25.26
CA TYR A 149 -11.50 29.06 25.27
C TYR A 149 -10.49 28.41 24.29
N ALA A 150 -10.38 28.91 23.06
CA ALA A 150 -9.42 28.41 22.09
C ALA A 150 -7.96 28.55 22.56
N ARG A 151 -7.63 29.69 23.21
CA ARG A 151 -6.30 29.89 23.79
C ARG A 151 -6.02 28.94 24.95
N ALA A 152 -6.99 28.81 25.87
CA ALA A 152 -6.86 27.95 27.03
C ALA A 152 -6.58 26.48 26.65
N TRP A 153 -7.21 26.00 25.58
CA TRP A 153 -7.04 24.63 25.11
C TRP A 153 -5.91 24.49 24.11
N GLY A 154 -5.90 25.31 23.05
CA GLY A 154 -4.94 25.22 21.95
C GLY A 154 -3.51 25.63 22.32
N LYS A 155 -3.35 26.44 23.39
CA LYS A 155 -2.06 26.90 23.85
C LYS A 155 -1.76 26.50 25.29
N ASP A 156 -2.53 27.03 26.25
CA ASP A 156 -2.17 26.96 27.66
C ASP A 156 -2.21 25.54 28.20
N SER A 157 -3.21 24.72 27.84
CA SER A 157 -3.30 23.31 28.23
C SER A 157 -2.22 22.46 27.53
N ILE A 158 -1.99 22.69 26.24
CA ILE A 158 -0.91 21.97 25.51
C ILE A 158 0.45 22.31 26.12
N ASP A 159 0.76 23.58 26.38
CA ASP A 159 2.01 24.01 26.99
C ASP A 159 2.19 23.44 28.40
N LYS A 160 1.13 23.44 29.19
CA LYS A 160 1.16 22.92 30.57
C LYS A 160 1.38 21.43 30.64
N TYR A 161 0.65 20.67 29.84
CA TYR A 161 0.67 19.21 29.90
C TYR A 161 1.54 18.55 28.82
N GLN A 162 2.15 19.34 27.93
CA GLN A 162 3.08 18.86 26.88
C GLN A 162 2.44 17.83 25.94
N TYR A 163 1.23 18.14 25.45
CA TYR A 163 0.58 17.36 24.38
C TYR A 163 1.04 17.79 22.99
N ASP A 164 0.87 16.92 22.00
CA ASP A 164 1.20 17.20 20.60
C ASP A 164 0.04 17.88 19.83
N GLY A 165 -1.14 18.03 20.45
CA GLY A 165 -2.30 18.63 19.82
C GLY A 165 -3.61 18.31 20.52
N ILE A 166 -4.72 18.54 19.83
CA ILE A 166 -6.10 18.32 20.30
C ILE A 166 -6.87 17.51 19.25
N ASP A 167 -7.75 16.64 19.76
CA ASP A 167 -8.78 15.93 19.04
C ASP A 167 -10.15 16.43 19.54
N ILE A 168 -11.05 16.83 18.64
CA ILE A 168 -12.37 17.35 19.02
C ILE A 168 -13.45 16.36 18.59
N ASP A 169 -14.13 15.78 19.58
CA ASP A 169 -15.27 14.91 19.39
C ASP A 169 -16.51 15.74 19.01
N PHE A 170 -16.83 15.74 17.70
CA PHE A 170 -17.97 16.41 17.12
C PHE A 170 -19.05 15.39 16.72
N GLU A 171 -20.04 15.25 17.58
CA GLU A 171 -21.14 14.34 17.35
C GLU A 171 -22.50 15.05 17.26
N THR A 172 -23.39 14.51 16.41
CA THR A 172 -24.73 15.04 16.16
C THR A 172 -25.84 14.24 16.85
N ALA A 173 -25.50 13.25 17.67
CA ALA A 173 -26.45 12.50 18.49
C ALA A 173 -27.04 13.41 19.59
N ALA A 174 -28.28 13.14 20.00
CA ALA A 174 -29.05 14.04 20.88
C ALA A 174 -28.39 14.33 22.22
N ASP A 175 -27.66 13.39 22.79
CA ASP A 175 -26.92 13.51 24.05
C ASP A 175 -25.59 14.28 23.90
N HIS A 176 -25.10 14.48 22.68
CA HIS A 176 -23.93 15.25 22.35
C HIS A 176 -24.25 16.68 21.86
N LEU A 177 -25.53 17.05 21.77
CA LEU A 177 -25.93 18.38 21.30
C LEU A 177 -25.77 19.42 22.42
N GLY A 178 -25.30 20.59 22.03
CA GLY A 178 -25.18 21.76 22.90
C GLY A 178 -24.96 23.04 22.07
N PRO A 179 -24.86 24.20 22.73
CA PRO A 179 -24.79 25.49 22.04
C PRO A 179 -23.67 25.58 21.02
N LEU A 180 -22.50 24.99 21.28
CA LEU A 180 -21.34 25.10 20.42
C LEU A 180 -21.54 24.41 19.07
N ASN A 181 -22.16 23.22 19.04
CA ASN A 181 -22.36 22.44 17.81
C ASN A 181 -23.75 22.58 17.18
N THR A 182 -24.71 23.25 17.85
CA THR A 182 -26.05 23.47 17.29
C THR A 182 -26.29 24.88 16.78
N THR A 183 -25.51 25.87 17.27
CA THR A 183 -25.63 27.25 16.77
C THR A 183 -24.87 27.39 15.45
N PRO A 184 -25.55 27.77 14.35
CA PRO A 184 -24.92 27.85 13.03
C PRO A 184 -23.66 28.72 13.03
N GLY A 185 -22.55 28.19 12.50
CA GLY A 185 -21.27 28.87 12.38
C GLY A 185 -20.49 29.07 13.68
N LEU A 186 -21.04 28.74 14.85
CA LEU A 186 -20.36 28.96 16.12
C LEU A 186 -19.15 28.02 16.28
N PHE A 187 -19.33 26.74 15.97
CA PHE A 187 -18.23 25.76 15.98
C PHE A 187 -17.12 26.13 14.99
N LYS A 188 -17.49 26.63 13.81
CA LYS A 188 -16.52 27.11 12.83
C LYS A 188 -15.69 28.27 13.37
N LYS A 189 -16.31 29.28 14.00
CA LYS A 189 -15.58 30.38 14.65
C LYS A 189 -14.61 29.88 15.72
N PHE A 190 -15.04 28.91 16.55
CA PHE A 190 -14.16 28.30 17.53
C PHE A 190 -12.95 27.61 16.88
N CYS A 191 -13.17 26.84 15.80
CA CYS A 191 -12.09 26.19 15.05
C CYS A 191 -11.14 27.23 14.40
N GLU A 192 -11.65 28.34 13.90
CA GLU A 192 -10.85 29.45 13.36
C GLU A 192 -9.95 30.07 14.42
N GLU A 193 -10.46 30.33 15.63
CA GLU A 193 -9.65 30.84 16.75
C GLU A 193 -8.63 29.79 17.22
N LEU A 194 -9.02 28.52 17.30
CA LEU A 194 -8.13 27.43 17.71
C LEU A 194 -6.99 27.21 16.71
N SER A 195 -7.25 27.43 15.41
CA SER A 195 -6.27 27.26 14.33
C SER A 195 -5.09 28.23 14.38
N GLN A 196 -5.16 29.27 15.22
CA GLN A 196 -4.03 30.15 15.50
C GLN A 196 -2.95 29.47 16.32
N TYR A 197 -3.30 28.42 17.09
CA TYR A 197 -2.41 27.73 18.02
C TYR A 197 -2.04 26.31 17.58
N ILE A 198 -2.92 25.62 16.84
CA ILE A 198 -2.76 24.23 16.41
C ILE A 198 -3.20 24.07 14.95
N GLY A 199 -2.86 22.93 14.35
CA GLY A 199 -3.20 22.63 12.96
C GLY A 199 -2.20 23.19 11.95
N PRO A 200 -2.41 22.90 10.66
CA PRO A 200 -1.44 23.18 9.59
C PRO A 200 -1.19 24.69 9.38
N LYS A 201 -2.17 25.54 9.71
CA LYS A 201 -2.06 27.01 9.51
C LYS A 201 -1.33 27.69 10.66
N SER A 202 -1.21 27.08 11.84
CA SER A 202 -0.58 27.69 13.02
C SER A 202 0.95 27.81 12.94
N GLY A 203 1.60 26.98 12.11
CA GLY A 203 3.06 26.89 12.05
C GLY A 203 3.73 26.29 13.30
N THR A 204 2.96 25.79 14.29
CA THR A 204 3.48 25.26 15.56
C THR A 204 3.88 23.79 15.49
N GLY A 205 3.45 23.06 14.46
CA GLY A 205 3.60 21.60 14.35
C GLY A 205 2.68 20.80 15.28
N ARG A 206 1.76 21.47 15.99
CA ARG A 206 0.74 20.83 16.84
C ARG A 206 -0.42 20.35 16.00
N LEU A 207 -0.93 19.17 16.31
CA LEU A 207 -2.00 18.54 15.57
C LEU A 207 -3.38 19.12 15.97
N PHE A 208 -4.21 19.29 14.97
CA PHE A 208 -5.62 19.60 15.09
C PHE A 208 -6.43 18.49 14.42
N LEU A 209 -7.13 17.70 15.20
CA LEU A 209 -8.02 16.64 14.73
C LEU A 209 -9.46 16.98 15.09
N ILE A 210 -10.39 16.53 14.27
CA ILE A 210 -11.81 16.47 14.59
C ILE A 210 -12.28 15.05 14.31
N ASP A 211 -12.96 14.45 15.27
CA ASP A 211 -13.53 13.13 15.15
C ASP A 211 -15.06 13.13 15.20
N GLY A 212 -15.70 11.98 14.92
CA GLY A 212 -17.14 11.80 14.96
C GLY A 212 -17.82 11.99 13.61
N ASN A 213 -18.79 12.92 13.56
CA ASN A 213 -19.58 13.23 12.36
C ASN A 213 -18.90 14.31 11.51
N ILE A 214 -17.70 14.03 11.04
CA ILE A 214 -16.86 14.99 10.28
C ILE A 214 -17.50 15.47 8.98
N ASP A 215 -18.46 14.72 8.43
CA ASP A 215 -19.24 15.05 7.23
C ASP A 215 -20.41 16.01 7.49
N ALA A 216 -20.69 16.34 8.76
CA ALA A 216 -21.69 17.32 9.18
C ALA A 216 -21.10 18.71 9.49
N LEU A 217 -19.80 18.90 9.33
CA LEU A 217 -19.11 20.15 9.63
C LEU A 217 -19.41 21.25 8.60
N ASP A 218 -19.31 22.51 9.03
CA ASP A 218 -19.34 23.66 8.14
C ASP A 218 -18.13 23.65 7.19
N GLN A 219 -18.35 24.06 5.92
CA GLN A 219 -17.28 24.18 4.94
C GLN A 219 -16.16 25.12 5.42
N GLY A 220 -14.92 24.72 5.14
CA GLY A 220 -13.69 25.44 5.50
C GLY A 220 -13.09 25.03 6.84
N ILE A 221 -13.77 24.20 7.67
CA ILE A 221 -13.18 23.65 8.89
C ILE A 221 -12.08 22.63 8.54
N ALA A 222 -12.31 21.76 7.58
CA ALA A 222 -11.34 20.74 7.15
C ALA A 222 -9.95 21.33 6.80
N GLU A 223 -9.90 22.52 6.24
CA GLU A 223 -8.65 23.21 5.91
C GLU A 223 -7.86 23.71 7.14
N LEU A 224 -8.51 23.79 8.31
CA LEU A 224 -7.89 24.17 9.57
C LEU A 224 -7.26 22.99 10.29
N CYS A 225 -7.64 21.76 9.92
CA CYS A 225 -7.31 20.53 10.59
C CYS A 225 -6.24 19.73 9.85
N ASN A 226 -5.45 18.95 10.61
CA ASN A 226 -4.56 17.95 10.04
C ASN A 226 -5.37 16.73 9.59
N TYR A 227 -6.27 16.22 10.44
CA TYR A 227 -7.00 14.98 10.18
C TYR A 227 -8.46 15.08 10.62
N GLY A 228 -9.32 14.41 9.83
CA GLY A 228 -10.69 14.09 10.19
C GLY A 228 -10.82 12.60 10.48
N VAL A 229 -11.26 12.25 11.68
CA VAL A 229 -11.36 10.87 12.14
C VAL A 229 -12.82 10.42 12.10
N SER A 230 -13.18 9.64 11.10
CA SER A 230 -14.54 9.13 10.93
C SER A 230 -14.77 7.88 11.79
N GLN A 231 -15.73 7.94 12.68
CA GLN A 231 -16.20 6.80 13.49
C GLN A 231 -16.99 5.81 12.61
N ALA A 232 -16.26 5.00 11.80
CA ALA A 232 -16.84 4.04 10.86
C ALA A 232 -17.17 2.69 11.53
N TYR A 233 -17.65 2.74 12.75
CA TYR A 233 -17.91 1.57 13.61
C TYR A 233 -18.81 0.54 12.94
N GLY A 234 -18.38 -0.72 12.93
CA GLY A 234 -19.11 -1.82 12.34
C GLY A 234 -19.31 -1.69 10.81
N CYS A 235 -18.38 -1.08 10.10
CA CYS A 235 -18.44 -0.95 8.65
C CYS A 235 -18.15 -2.28 7.95
N SER A 236 -19.19 -2.87 7.32
CA SER A 236 -19.11 -4.20 6.69
C SER A 236 -18.62 -4.18 5.23
N SER A 237 -18.46 -3.01 4.62
CA SER A 237 -18.07 -2.92 3.20
C SER A 237 -17.38 -1.61 2.85
N ALA A 238 -16.39 -1.70 2.00
CA ALA A 238 -15.76 -0.53 1.40
C ALA A 238 -16.68 0.23 0.43
N THR A 239 -17.59 -0.47 -0.27
CA THR A 239 -18.39 0.11 -1.38
C THR A 239 -19.90 0.03 -1.19
N MET A 240 -20.42 -0.95 -0.43
CA MET A 240 -21.84 -1.23 -0.36
C MET A 240 -22.51 -0.56 0.83
N GLY A 241 -23.62 0.16 0.56
CA GLY A 241 -24.43 0.82 1.57
C GLY A 241 -23.99 2.27 1.85
N TYR A 242 -24.89 3.00 2.49
CA TYR A 242 -24.66 4.42 2.83
C TYR A 242 -23.63 4.63 3.94
N THR A 243 -23.31 3.60 4.71
CA THR A 243 -22.27 3.61 5.74
C THR A 243 -20.93 3.03 5.26
N SER A 244 -20.81 2.68 3.97
CA SER A 244 -19.55 2.19 3.39
C SER A 244 -18.44 3.24 3.46
N LEU A 245 -17.18 2.79 3.42
CA LEU A 245 -16.04 3.70 3.49
C LEU A 245 -16.04 4.72 2.34
N THR A 246 -16.37 4.29 1.10
CA THR A 246 -16.50 5.20 -0.06
C THR A 246 -17.62 6.21 0.11
N SER A 247 -18.75 5.81 0.70
CA SER A 247 -19.87 6.73 0.95
C SER A 247 -19.51 7.78 2.00
N ARG A 248 -18.80 7.39 3.06
CA ARG A 248 -18.27 8.29 4.10
C ARG A 248 -17.22 9.23 3.54
N THR A 249 -16.29 8.74 2.70
CA THR A 249 -15.30 9.57 2.00
C THR A 249 -16.00 10.63 1.15
N ALA A 250 -16.96 10.23 0.29
CA ALA A 250 -17.69 11.17 -0.56
C ALA A 250 -18.51 12.18 0.25
N SER A 251 -19.00 11.82 1.44
CA SER A 251 -19.69 12.76 2.33
C SER A 251 -18.72 13.77 2.97
N ALA A 252 -17.56 13.30 3.42
CA ALA A 252 -16.53 14.14 3.98
C ALA A 252 -15.93 15.11 2.93
N GLU A 253 -15.71 14.64 1.70
CA GLU A 253 -15.22 15.50 0.60
C GLU A 253 -16.17 16.65 0.27
N ARG A 254 -17.48 16.48 0.42
CA ARG A 254 -18.47 17.57 0.21
C ARG A 254 -18.29 18.74 1.16
N VAL A 255 -17.74 18.52 2.36
CA VAL A 255 -17.47 19.58 3.35
C VAL A 255 -16.00 20.02 3.36
N GLY A 256 -15.19 19.48 2.43
CA GLY A 256 -13.83 19.97 2.15
C GLY A 256 -12.68 19.08 2.64
N TRP A 257 -12.95 17.91 3.22
CA TRP A 257 -11.89 16.95 3.56
C TRP A 257 -11.25 16.35 2.31
N LYS A 258 -9.99 15.99 2.42
CA LYS A 258 -9.24 15.28 1.38
C LYS A 258 -8.91 13.88 1.84
N ALA A 259 -8.66 12.97 0.92
CA ALA A 259 -8.31 11.58 1.23
C ALA A 259 -7.07 11.47 2.14
N ASP A 260 -6.08 12.32 1.96
CA ASP A 260 -4.85 12.39 2.77
C ASP A 260 -5.06 12.99 4.18
N GLN A 261 -6.30 13.37 4.53
CA GLN A 261 -6.69 13.84 5.85
C GLN A 261 -7.63 12.84 6.57
N LEU A 262 -8.16 11.81 5.90
CA LEU A 262 -9.20 10.94 6.45
C LEU A 262 -8.62 9.70 7.15
N ILE A 263 -9.03 9.48 8.40
CA ILE A 263 -8.75 8.28 9.19
C ILE A 263 -10.09 7.60 9.50
N PHE A 264 -10.21 6.30 9.24
CA PHE A 264 -11.40 5.51 9.57
C PHE A 264 -11.14 4.63 10.78
N THR A 265 -12.13 4.54 11.69
CA THR A 265 -11.92 3.84 12.97
C THR A 265 -13.02 2.83 13.29
N GLU A 266 -12.62 1.75 13.97
CA GLU A 266 -13.49 0.69 14.47
C GLU A 266 -13.73 0.84 16.00
N ASN A 267 -14.85 0.28 16.49
CA ASN A 267 -15.19 0.28 17.90
C ASN A 267 -14.63 -0.95 18.63
N PHE A 268 -13.54 -0.77 19.35
CA PHE A 268 -12.94 -1.84 20.16
C PHE A 268 -13.50 -1.95 21.58
N GLU A 269 -14.40 -1.09 21.99
CA GLU A 269 -15.15 -1.33 23.23
C GLU A 269 -15.92 -2.66 23.16
N SER A 270 -16.53 -2.95 22.01
CA SER A 270 -17.29 -4.18 21.79
C SER A 270 -16.58 -5.20 20.90
N MET A 271 -15.66 -4.77 20.00
CA MET A 271 -15.15 -5.62 18.91
C MET A 271 -13.66 -5.96 19.02
N TRP A 272 -13.00 -5.61 20.12
CA TRP A 272 -11.56 -5.86 20.29
C TRP A 272 -11.16 -7.33 20.11
N LYS A 273 -12.05 -8.29 20.50
CA LYS A 273 -11.77 -9.73 20.43
C LYS A 273 -11.64 -10.27 19.01
N SER A 274 -12.23 -9.59 18.04
CA SER A 274 -12.28 -10.04 16.63
C SER A 274 -11.59 -9.09 15.65
N GLY A 275 -11.18 -7.90 16.08
CA GLY A 275 -10.65 -6.87 15.21
C GLY A 275 -11.73 -6.20 14.34
N GLY A 276 -12.98 -6.20 14.84
CA GLY A 276 -14.12 -5.65 14.15
C GLY A 276 -15.11 -6.71 13.68
N ILE A 277 -15.86 -6.40 12.62
CA ILE A 277 -16.80 -7.30 11.94
C ILE A 277 -16.26 -7.73 10.57
N LEU A 278 -16.93 -8.69 9.91
CA LEU A 278 -16.57 -9.08 8.55
C LEU A 278 -16.79 -7.92 7.59
N HIS A 279 -15.78 -7.58 6.83
CA HIS A 279 -15.74 -6.46 5.90
C HIS A 279 -15.33 -6.90 4.50
N THR A 280 -16.00 -6.37 3.47
CA THR A 280 -15.63 -6.60 2.07
C THR A 280 -14.88 -5.38 1.53
N THR A 281 -13.64 -5.58 1.07
CA THR A 281 -12.75 -4.54 0.55
C THR A 281 -13.16 -4.04 -0.84
N LEU A 282 -12.45 -3.02 -1.37
CA LEU A 282 -12.64 -2.53 -2.75
C LEU A 282 -12.44 -3.62 -3.80
N SER A 283 -11.52 -4.55 -3.57
CA SER A 283 -11.25 -5.69 -4.47
C SER A 283 -12.22 -6.88 -4.28
N GLY A 284 -13.18 -6.79 -3.35
CA GLY A 284 -14.09 -7.88 -3.01
C GLY A 284 -13.52 -8.92 -2.04
N LYS A 285 -12.29 -8.74 -1.54
CA LYS A 285 -11.69 -9.63 -0.54
C LYS A 285 -12.39 -9.41 0.82
N GLN A 286 -12.54 -10.47 1.60
CA GLN A 286 -13.10 -10.40 2.95
C GLN A 286 -12.01 -10.42 4.01
N MET A 287 -12.12 -9.52 5.00
CA MET A 287 -11.26 -9.43 6.18
C MET A 287 -12.01 -8.77 7.34
N MET A 288 -11.42 -8.66 8.52
CA MET A 288 -12.05 -7.94 9.62
C MET A 288 -11.97 -6.42 9.38
N SER A 289 -12.95 -5.66 9.87
CA SER A 289 -13.15 -4.25 9.48
C SER A 289 -11.98 -3.33 9.80
N LEU A 290 -11.26 -3.50 10.91
CA LEU A 290 -10.06 -2.71 11.16
C LEU A 290 -9.00 -2.92 10.07
N GLN A 291 -8.75 -4.17 9.69
CA GLN A 291 -7.83 -4.48 8.61
C GLN A 291 -8.40 -4.03 7.24
N GLY A 292 -9.74 -4.06 7.07
CA GLY A 292 -10.40 -3.52 5.90
C GLY A 292 -10.25 -2.00 5.75
N MET A 293 -10.23 -1.26 6.84
CA MET A 293 -9.90 0.17 6.86
C MET A 293 -8.43 0.42 6.52
N ALA A 294 -7.53 -0.44 6.98
CA ALA A 294 -6.12 -0.42 6.58
C ALA A 294 -5.95 -0.70 5.07
N ASP A 295 -6.66 -1.69 4.52
CA ASP A 295 -6.71 -1.97 3.07
C ASP A 295 -7.23 -0.76 2.27
N PHE A 296 -8.26 -0.09 2.78
CA PHE A 296 -8.83 1.10 2.17
C PHE A 296 -7.80 2.25 2.11
N ALA A 297 -7.00 2.42 3.17
CA ALA A 297 -5.91 3.39 3.21
C ALA A 297 -4.79 3.05 2.21
N VAL A 298 -4.37 1.78 2.12
CA VAL A 298 -3.35 1.32 1.16
C VAL A 298 -3.75 1.64 -0.29
N ASN A 299 -5.04 1.55 -0.61
CA ASN A 299 -5.56 1.89 -1.94
C ASN A 299 -5.66 3.42 -2.20
N GLY A 300 -5.11 4.27 -1.33
CA GLY A 300 -5.03 5.72 -1.53
C GLY A 300 -6.34 6.48 -1.28
N THR A 301 -7.33 5.85 -0.64
CA THR A 301 -8.66 6.42 -0.39
C THR A 301 -8.81 7.04 1.00
N SER A 302 -7.80 6.86 1.86
CA SER A 302 -7.65 7.52 3.15
C SER A 302 -6.18 7.55 3.56
N CYS A 303 -5.84 8.34 4.59
CA CYS A 303 -4.46 8.38 5.10
C CYS A 303 -4.22 7.41 6.26
N GLY A 304 -5.27 6.88 6.90
CA GLY A 304 -5.06 6.04 8.06
C GLY A 304 -6.30 5.26 8.53
N PHE A 305 -6.07 4.50 9.59
CA PHE A 305 -7.05 3.64 10.25
C PHE A 305 -6.82 3.66 11.76
N GLY A 306 -7.81 3.21 12.53
CA GLY A 306 -7.67 3.20 13.97
C GLY A 306 -8.79 2.52 14.74
N ALA A 307 -8.76 2.65 16.07
CA ALA A 307 -9.76 2.06 16.95
C ALA A 307 -10.09 2.91 18.18
N TYR A 308 -11.38 2.90 18.54
CA TYR A 308 -11.87 3.40 19.81
C TYR A 308 -11.66 2.34 20.91
N HIS A 309 -11.24 2.77 22.10
CA HIS A 309 -10.85 1.88 23.21
C HIS A 309 -9.79 0.84 22.81
N MET A 310 -8.75 1.30 22.11
CA MET A 310 -7.69 0.42 21.64
C MET A 310 -7.01 -0.37 22.78
N GLU A 311 -6.98 0.16 23.99
CA GLU A 311 -6.38 -0.47 25.17
C GLU A 311 -7.06 -1.77 25.61
N TYR A 312 -8.31 -2.01 25.20
CA TYR A 312 -9.00 -3.26 25.50
C TYR A 312 -8.34 -4.45 24.80
N GLU A 313 -7.73 -4.21 23.65
CA GLU A 313 -7.05 -5.24 22.87
C GLU A 313 -5.75 -5.75 23.54
N TYR A 314 -5.26 -5.08 24.57
CA TYR A 314 -4.17 -5.60 25.41
C TYR A 314 -4.52 -6.97 26.02
N GLY A 315 -5.79 -7.25 26.27
CA GLY A 315 -6.30 -8.47 26.88
C GLY A 315 -6.22 -9.75 26.03
N HIS A 316 -5.69 -9.70 24.81
CA HIS A 316 -5.50 -10.91 24.02
C HIS A 316 -4.45 -11.84 24.63
N SER A 317 -4.82 -13.13 24.79
CA SER A 317 -3.98 -14.15 25.43
C SER A 317 -2.77 -14.56 24.62
N ASP A 318 -2.84 -14.41 23.30
CA ASP A 318 -1.79 -14.80 22.36
C ASP A 318 -0.84 -13.64 22.02
N MET A 319 -1.37 -12.43 21.85
CA MET A 319 -0.59 -11.23 21.54
C MET A 319 -1.35 -9.96 21.90
N PRO A 320 -0.84 -9.10 22.81
CA PRO A 320 -1.41 -7.78 23.06
C PRO A 320 -1.52 -6.95 21.77
N TYR A 321 -2.65 -6.26 21.59
CA TYR A 321 -2.93 -5.46 20.40
C TYR A 321 -2.83 -6.23 19.07
N LYS A 322 -3.31 -7.47 19.06
CA LYS A 322 -3.19 -8.40 17.95
C LYS A 322 -3.67 -7.80 16.63
N TYR A 323 -4.90 -7.31 16.59
CA TYR A 323 -5.51 -6.82 15.36
C TYR A 323 -4.98 -5.45 14.94
N MET A 324 -4.66 -4.57 15.90
CA MET A 324 -3.98 -3.32 15.59
C MET A 324 -2.60 -3.58 14.98
N ARG A 325 -1.80 -4.49 15.54
CA ARG A 325 -0.51 -4.90 14.96
C ARG A 325 -0.66 -5.51 13.59
N GLN A 326 -1.67 -6.35 13.35
CA GLN A 326 -1.94 -6.93 12.04
C GLN A 326 -2.33 -5.86 11.02
N ALA A 327 -3.17 -4.89 11.39
CA ALA A 327 -3.58 -3.80 10.52
C ALA A 327 -2.39 -2.88 10.16
N ILE A 328 -1.53 -2.56 11.14
CA ILE A 328 -0.30 -1.78 10.92
C ILE A 328 0.64 -2.53 9.97
N GLN A 329 0.90 -3.81 10.23
CA GLN A 329 1.75 -4.65 9.38
C GLN A 329 1.20 -4.80 7.96
N TYR A 330 -0.12 -4.87 7.82
CA TYR A 330 -0.79 -4.94 6.52
C TYR A 330 -0.63 -3.64 5.72
N ALA A 331 -0.87 -2.50 6.38
CA ALA A 331 -0.80 -1.19 5.73
C ALA A 331 0.63 -0.73 5.46
N ASN A 332 1.55 -1.06 6.35
CA ASN A 332 2.94 -0.64 6.34
C ASN A 332 3.84 -1.86 6.57
N PRO A 333 3.94 -2.76 5.59
CA PRO A 333 4.74 -3.96 5.76
C PRO A 333 6.20 -3.57 6.02
N ALA A 334 6.73 -4.01 7.16
CA ALA A 334 8.11 -3.78 7.49
C ALA A 334 9.00 -4.56 6.51
N PRO A 335 10.02 -3.95 5.92
CA PRO A 335 10.99 -4.65 5.09
C PRO A 335 11.67 -5.79 5.87
N HIS A 336 11.84 -6.97 5.26
CA HIS A 336 12.61 -8.04 5.85
C HIS A 336 14.09 -7.96 5.46
N GLY A 337 15.01 -8.16 6.42
CA GLY A 337 16.44 -8.12 6.15
C GLY A 337 17.30 -7.92 7.40
N ASP A 338 18.59 -7.66 7.17
CA ASP A 338 19.57 -7.40 8.23
C ASP A 338 19.47 -5.94 8.70
N TYR A 339 18.70 -5.71 9.75
CA TYR A 339 18.50 -4.37 10.33
C TYR A 339 19.72 -3.78 11.04
N SER A 340 20.84 -4.47 11.14
CA SER A 340 22.11 -3.85 11.51
C SER A 340 22.65 -2.93 10.41
N LYS A 341 22.06 -2.99 9.22
CA LYS A 341 22.39 -2.22 8.02
C LYS A 341 21.19 -1.41 7.53
N ASN A 342 21.42 -0.48 6.62
CA ASN A 342 20.34 0.20 5.91
C ASN A 342 19.79 -0.71 4.80
N LEU A 343 18.51 -1.07 4.86
CA LEU A 343 17.93 -1.96 3.86
C LEU A 343 17.57 -1.18 2.61
N VAL A 344 17.94 -1.72 1.47
CA VAL A 344 17.60 -1.21 0.13
C VAL A 344 16.40 -1.97 -0.40
N THR A 345 15.36 -1.27 -0.76
CA THR A 345 14.15 -1.78 -1.40
C THR A 345 14.17 -1.34 -2.86
N LEU A 346 14.14 -2.28 -3.81
CA LEU A 346 13.85 -1.94 -5.19
C LEU A 346 12.34 -1.64 -5.33
N ASN A 347 11.99 -0.43 -5.75
CA ASN A 347 10.59 -0.01 -5.85
C ASN A 347 9.86 -0.82 -6.94
N GLU A 348 10.56 -1.19 -8.01
CA GLU A 348 10.08 -2.01 -9.10
C GLU A 348 10.48 -3.50 -8.95
N ALA A 349 10.69 -3.99 -7.70
CA ALA A 349 10.87 -5.41 -7.47
C ALA A 349 9.63 -6.20 -7.92
N GLY A 350 9.84 -7.29 -8.66
CA GLY A 350 8.75 -8.09 -9.22
C GLY A 350 9.05 -8.57 -10.62
N GLU A 351 8.00 -8.87 -11.39
CA GLU A 351 8.11 -9.51 -12.70
C GLU A 351 7.54 -8.61 -13.80
N TYR A 352 8.30 -8.42 -14.86
CA TYR A 352 7.93 -7.59 -16.02
C TYR A 352 8.19 -8.35 -17.31
N ALA A 353 7.18 -8.47 -18.17
CA ALA A 353 7.26 -9.21 -19.43
C ALA A 353 7.36 -8.25 -20.62
N PHE A 354 8.28 -8.56 -21.54
CA PHE A 354 8.53 -7.82 -22.77
C PHE A 354 8.44 -8.74 -23.97
N GLU A 355 7.53 -8.45 -24.90
CA GLU A 355 7.52 -9.02 -26.23
C GLU A 355 8.38 -8.13 -27.15
N ILE A 356 9.47 -8.67 -27.65
CA ILE A 356 10.46 -7.94 -28.45
C ILE A 356 10.17 -8.20 -29.92
N PRO A 357 9.75 -7.20 -30.70
CA PRO A 357 9.51 -7.37 -32.13
C PRO A 357 10.84 -7.63 -32.88
N VAL A 358 10.91 -8.74 -33.60
CA VAL A 358 12.02 -9.05 -34.50
C VAL A 358 11.51 -8.91 -35.92
N PHE A 359 12.08 -7.96 -36.65
CA PHE A 359 11.72 -7.69 -38.04
C PHE A 359 12.45 -8.62 -39.00
N PRO A 360 11.95 -8.84 -40.24
CA PRO A 360 12.59 -9.69 -41.23
C PRO A 360 14.02 -9.29 -41.59
N SER A 361 14.39 -8.04 -41.33
CA SER A 361 15.76 -7.52 -41.50
C SER A 361 16.74 -8.01 -40.43
N GLY A 362 16.27 -8.70 -39.37
CA GLY A 362 17.07 -9.04 -38.20
C GLY A 362 17.22 -7.90 -37.21
N MET A 363 16.65 -6.70 -37.45
CA MET A 363 16.64 -5.60 -36.49
C MET A 363 15.56 -5.84 -35.44
N SER A 364 15.85 -5.45 -34.22
CA SER A 364 14.88 -5.46 -33.10
C SER A 364 14.97 -4.16 -32.33
N GLU A 365 13.87 -3.79 -31.70
CA GLU A 365 13.90 -2.70 -30.72
C GLU A 365 14.46 -3.23 -29.39
N GLY A 366 15.36 -2.47 -28.77
CA GLY A 366 15.90 -2.80 -27.45
C GLY A 366 14.85 -2.63 -26.37
N VAL A 367 15.10 -3.22 -25.20
CA VAL A 367 14.31 -3.02 -24.00
C VAL A 367 14.98 -1.96 -23.13
N GLN A 368 14.18 -1.03 -22.60
CA GLN A 368 14.59 -0.10 -21.56
C GLN A 368 13.61 -0.19 -20.39
N PHE A 369 14.15 -0.30 -19.20
CA PHE A 369 13.36 -0.40 -17.96
C PHE A 369 13.97 0.48 -16.89
N SER A 370 13.14 1.28 -16.19
CA SER A 370 13.59 2.20 -15.14
C SER A 370 13.48 1.53 -13.78
N LEU A 371 14.55 1.61 -12.99
CA LEU A 371 14.59 1.13 -11.61
C LEU A 371 14.91 2.29 -10.66
N THR A 372 14.18 2.34 -9.55
CA THR A 372 14.41 3.22 -8.42
C THR A 372 14.52 2.39 -7.14
N ALA A 373 15.05 3.00 -6.09
CA ALA A 373 15.13 2.31 -4.81
C ALA A 373 14.92 3.27 -3.64
N SER A 374 14.50 2.72 -2.50
CA SER A 374 14.35 3.44 -1.24
C SER A 374 15.08 2.71 -0.11
N LEU A 375 15.47 3.49 0.93
CA LEU A 375 16.21 3.03 2.09
C LEU A 375 15.31 3.00 3.34
N THR A 376 15.57 2.08 4.25
CA THR A 376 14.88 2.07 5.57
C THR A 376 15.32 3.20 6.49
N GLY A 377 16.48 3.80 6.24
CA GLY A 377 17.01 4.91 7.02
C GLY A 377 17.72 5.92 6.15
N VAL A 378 17.81 7.15 6.64
CA VAL A 378 18.47 8.26 5.95
C VAL A 378 19.99 8.05 5.97
N PRO A 379 20.67 8.02 4.81
CA PRO A 379 22.13 7.90 4.78
C PRO A 379 22.79 9.19 5.28
N THR A 380 23.91 9.06 5.96
CA THR A 380 24.70 10.19 6.48
C THR A 380 25.69 10.77 5.48
N ALA A 381 25.93 10.07 4.38
CA ALA A 381 26.78 10.46 3.26
C ALA A 381 26.17 9.95 1.96
N ASP A 382 26.55 10.57 0.84
CA ASP A 382 26.13 10.09 -0.47
C ASP A 382 26.59 8.65 -0.70
N ALA A 383 25.76 7.86 -1.39
CA ALA A 383 26.06 6.47 -1.69
C ALA A 383 25.67 6.10 -3.12
N ASP A 384 26.62 5.49 -3.83
CA ASP A 384 26.44 4.96 -5.19
C ASP A 384 26.43 3.43 -5.11
N ILE A 385 25.24 2.81 -5.21
CA ILE A 385 25.09 1.36 -5.04
C ILE A 385 24.78 0.73 -6.40
N PRO A 386 25.68 -0.12 -6.96
CA PRO A 386 25.51 -0.70 -8.28
C PRO A 386 24.38 -1.73 -8.35
N LEU A 387 23.85 -1.89 -9.56
CA LEU A 387 22.97 -3.01 -9.94
C LEU A 387 23.77 -4.09 -10.67
N VAL A 388 23.32 -5.32 -10.59
CA VAL A 388 23.93 -6.49 -11.24
C VAL A 388 22.86 -7.45 -11.76
N VAL A 389 23.18 -8.12 -12.88
CA VAL A 389 22.39 -9.28 -13.35
C VAL A 389 22.87 -10.53 -12.60
N ASP A 390 21.97 -11.20 -11.91
CA ASP A 390 22.27 -12.42 -11.15
C ASP A 390 21.62 -13.66 -11.78
N ASN A 391 22.29 -14.23 -12.76
CA ASN A 391 21.83 -15.43 -13.46
C ASN A 391 21.71 -16.69 -12.57
N SER A 392 22.29 -16.68 -11.36
CA SER A 392 22.15 -17.82 -10.43
C SER A 392 20.70 -18.02 -9.97
N LEU A 393 19.88 -16.96 -10.03
CA LEU A 393 18.47 -16.98 -9.63
C LEU A 393 17.56 -17.66 -10.66
N VAL A 394 17.98 -17.78 -11.94
CA VAL A 394 17.13 -18.33 -13.02
C VAL A 394 16.75 -19.79 -12.76
N THR A 395 17.69 -20.61 -12.31
CA THR A 395 17.40 -22.03 -11.99
C THR A 395 16.39 -22.17 -10.86
N ALA A 396 16.54 -21.40 -9.78
CA ALA A 396 15.62 -21.41 -8.67
C ALA A 396 14.23 -20.93 -9.08
N TYR A 397 14.16 -19.88 -9.91
CA TYR A 397 12.93 -19.35 -10.46
C TYR A 397 12.21 -20.40 -11.32
N ASN A 398 12.92 -21.04 -12.27
CA ASN A 398 12.36 -22.08 -13.13
C ASN A 398 11.80 -23.26 -12.33
N ASN A 399 12.52 -23.69 -11.30
CA ASN A 399 12.08 -24.79 -10.44
C ASN A 399 10.82 -24.43 -9.64
N TYR A 400 10.72 -23.20 -9.16
CA TYR A 400 9.58 -22.75 -8.35
C TYR A 400 8.31 -22.56 -9.18
N TYR A 401 8.45 -21.96 -10.38
CA TYR A 401 7.30 -21.62 -11.25
C TYR A 401 7.04 -22.65 -12.36
N TYR A 402 7.85 -23.75 -12.43
CA TYR A 402 7.76 -24.77 -13.48
C TYR A 402 7.91 -24.18 -14.89
N THR A 403 8.91 -23.30 -15.07
CA THR A 403 9.24 -22.63 -16.31
C THR A 403 10.60 -23.09 -16.86
N GLU A 404 10.96 -22.69 -18.10
CA GLU A 404 12.21 -23.09 -18.77
C GLU A 404 12.98 -21.88 -19.31
N TYR A 405 12.91 -20.73 -18.63
CA TYR A 405 13.63 -19.54 -19.04
C TYR A 405 15.13 -19.79 -19.18
N LYS A 406 15.74 -19.23 -20.22
CA LYS A 406 17.20 -19.22 -20.41
C LYS A 406 17.82 -18.02 -19.71
N THR A 407 19.10 -18.14 -19.38
CA THR A 407 19.90 -16.99 -18.91
C THR A 407 20.32 -16.12 -20.07
N LEU A 408 20.29 -14.80 -19.89
CA LEU A 408 20.89 -13.86 -20.82
C LEU A 408 22.36 -13.60 -20.44
N ASP A 409 23.24 -13.42 -21.44
CA ASP A 409 24.61 -12.96 -21.16
C ASP A 409 24.56 -11.57 -20.49
N PRO A 410 25.10 -11.41 -19.26
CA PRO A 410 25.12 -10.12 -18.58
C PRO A 410 25.79 -8.99 -19.38
N ALA A 411 26.69 -9.31 -20.31
CA ALA A 411 27.33 -8.32 -21.16
C ALA A 411 26.36 -7.61 -22.13
N LEU A 412 25.20 -8.19 -22.37
CA LEU A 412 24.13 -7.59 -23.20
C LEU A 412 23.25 -6.62 -22.40
N VAL A 413 23.41 -6.57 -21.07
CA VAL A 413 22.63 -5.71 -20.17
C VAL A 413 23.47 -4.52 -19.75
N SER A 414 22.99 -3.33 -19.99
CA SER A 414 23.63 -2.08 -19.59
C SER A 414 22.83 -1.39 -18.48
N PHE A 415 23.52 -0.65 -17.62
CA PHE A 415 22.93 0.21 -16.60
C PHE A 415 23.38 1.64 -16.86
N SER A 416 22.48 2.63 -16.76
CA SER A 416 22.82 4.05 -16.96
C SER A 416 23.75 4.60 -15.86
N GLY A 417 23.82 3.93 -14.72
CA GLY A 417 24.64 4.26 -13.56
C GLY A 417 24.28 3.41 -12.37
N PRO A 418 24.85 3.68 -11.19
CA PRO A 418 24.42 3.09 -9.92
C PRO A 418 23.12 3.76 -9.41
N LEU A 419 22.48 3.15 -8.42
CA LEU A 419 21.49 3.82 -7.59
C LEU A 419 22.19 4.88 -6.75
N HIS A 420 21.89 6.15 -6.98
CA HIS A 420 22.49 7.28 -6.26
C HIS A 420 21.56 7.75 -5.14
N PHE A 421 22.06 7.72 -3.90
CA PHE A 421 21.38 8.25 -2.71
C PHE A 421 22.15 9.44 -2.17
N VAL A 422 21.48 10.58 -2.05
CA VAL A 422 22.06 11.79 -1.45
C VAL A 422 21.95 11.71 0.07
N ALA A 423 22.96 12.22 0.77
CA ALA A 423 22.93 12.34 2.23
C ALA A 423 21.67 13.08 2.69
N GLY A 424 20.93 12.48 3.61
CA GLY A 424 19.68 13.06 4.12
C GLY A 424 18.43 12.66 3.35
N ALA A 425 18.52 11.92 2.22
CA ALA A 425 17.39 11.42 1.46
C ALA A 425 17.24 9.90 1.58
N GLN A 426 16.00 9.40 1.58
CA GLN A 426 15.73 7.96 1.62
C GLN A 426 15.57 7.34 0.23
N ASP A 427 15.16 8.13 -0.75
CA ASP A 427 14.92 7.65 -2.11
C ASP A 427 16.13 7.94 -3.01
N SER A 428 16.34 7.07 -4.00
CA SER A 428 17.35 7.29 -5.04
C SER A 428 17.00 8.53 -5.86
N GLU A 429 17.99 9.38 -6.15
CA GLU A 429 17.77 10.70 -6.78
C GLU A 429 17.22 10.58 -8.20
N THR A 430 17.74 9.65 -8.98
CA THR A 430 17.35 9.44 -10.38
C THR A 430 17.13 7.97 -10.67
N PRO A 431 16.19 7.64 -11.57
CA PRO A 431 16.02 6.27 -12.03
C PRO A 431 17.25 5.75 -12.77
N VAL A 432 17.64 4.51 -12.49
CA VAL A 432 18.63 3.78 -13.28
C VAL A 432 17.94 3.10 -14.45
N ILE A 433 18.39 3.38 -15.67
CA ILE A 433 17.88 2.72 -16.87
C ILE A 433 18.63 1.41 -17.08
N VAL A 434 17.89 0.30 -17.04
CA VAL A 434 18.36 -1.02 -17.47
C VAL A 434 18.09 -1.15 -18.95
N GLY A 435 19.15 -1.22 -19.77
CA GLY A 435 19.06 -1.30 -21.21
C GLY A 435 19.51 -2.68 -21.73
N ILE A 436 18.75 -3.27 -22.64
CA ILE A 436 19.15 -4.47 -23.40
C ILE A 436 18.99 -4.10 -24.86
N THR A 437 20.09 -3.83 -25.54
CA THR A 437 20.09 -3.20 -26.87
C THR A 437 20.43 -4.16 -28.00
N ASP A 438 21.23 -5.21 -27.74
CA ASP A 438 21.55 -6.21 -28.75
C ASP A 438 20.66 -7.45 -28.57
N MET A 439 19.61 -7.49 -29.37
CA MET A 439 18.63 -8.58 -29.36
C MET A 439 18.88 -9.60 -30.50
N THR A 440 19.91 -9.39 -31.30
CA THR A 440 20.23 -10.28 -32.46
C THR A 440 20.69 -11.66 -32.00
N ALA A 441 21.22 -11.74 -30.77
CA ALA A 441 21.62 -13.00 -30.14
C ALA A 441 20.44 -13.81 -29.54
N LEU A 442 19.23 -13.22 -29.45
CA LEU A 442 18.06 -13.91 -28.92
C LEU A 442 17.41 -14.76 -30.02
N GLY A 443 17.36 -16.08 -29.79
CA GLY A 443 16.55 -17.00 -30.60
C GLY A 443 15.08 -16.94 -30.25
N ASP A 444 14.32 -17.97 -30.67
CA ASP A 444 12.88 -18.12 -30.35
C ASP A 444 12.62 -18.57 -28.88
N GLU A 445 13.63 -18.45 -28.02
CA GLU A 445 13.54 -18.87 -26.62
C GLU A 445 13.09 -17.70 -25.71
N GLU A 446 12.62 -18.05 -24.51
CA GLU A 446 12.27 -17.07 -23.48
C GLU A 446 13.43 -16.91 -22.50
N TYR A 447 13.78 -15.67 -22.19
CA TYR A 447 14.88 -15.33 -21.30
C TYR A 447 14.37 -14.68 -20.02
N LEU A 448 15.06 -14.96 -18.91
CA LEU A 448 14.84 -14.29 -17.62
C LEU A 448 16.11 -13.53 -17.24
N VAL A 449 15.96 -12.24 -16.96
CA VAL A 449 17.05 -11.36 -16.54
C VAL A 449 16.76 -10.88 -15.13
N PRO A 450 17.30 -11.54 -14.09
CA PRO A 450 17.18 -11.09 -12.70
C PRO A 450 18.15 -9.93 -12.45
N VAL A 451 17.61 -8.77 -12.13
CA VAL A 451 18.38 -7.57 -11.77
C VAL A 451 18.24 -7.34 -10.27
N ARG A 452 19.36 -7.22 -9.58
CA ARG A 452 19.39 -6.90 -8.15
C ARG A 452 20.52 -5.93 -7.79
N VAL A 453 20.52 -5.50 -6.52
CA VAL A 453 21.55 -4.61 -5.98
C VAL A 453 22.83 -5.39 -5.66
N ASP A 454 23.99 -4.83 -5.99
CA ASP A 454 25.31 -5.38 -5.63
C ASP A 454 25.85 -4.71 -4.34
N PHE A 455 25.81 -5.44 -3.25
CA PHE A 455 26.32 -4.99 -1.95
C PHE A 455 27.79 -5.33 -1.69
N SER A 456 28.51 -5.92 -2.65
CA SER A 456 29.87 -6.46 -2.44
C SER A 456 30.87 -5.43 -1.90
N LYS A 457 30.65 -4.14 -2.19
CA LYS A 457 31.49 -3.02 -1.75
C LYS A 457 30.79 -2.07 -0.77
N HIS A 458 29.60 -2.40 -0.33
CA HIS A 458 28.72 -1.51 0.45
C HIS A 458 28.23 -2.18 1.75
N SER A 459 29.16 -2.46 2.67
CA SER A 459 28.89 -3.22 3.90
C SER A 459 27.85 -2.59 4.86
N GLY A 460 27.58 -1.28 4.73
CA GLY A 460 26.54 -0.57 5.50
C GLY A 460 25.12 -0.75 4.98
N PHE A 461 24.97 -1.45 3.85
CA PHE A 461 23.67 -1.70 3.19
C PHE A 461 23.41 -3.20 3.06
N SER A 462 22.13 -3.57 2.97
CA SER A 462 21.66 -4.93 2.75
C SER A 462 20.34 -4.89 1.96
N ALA A 463 19.90 -6.03 1.44
CA ALA A 463 18.62 -6.11 0.75
C ALA A 463 17.43 -6.11 1.71
N ASN A 464 16.34 -5.47 1.29
CA ASN A 464 15.01 -5.90 1.69
C ASN A 464 14.70 -7.20 0.93
N THR A 465 14.69 -8.34 1.61
CA THR A 465 14.57 -9.67 0.99
C THR A 465 13.23 -9.91 0.28
N ASP A 466 12.19 -9.12 0.59
CA ASP A 466 10.90 -9.19 -0.10
C ASP A 466 10.90 -8.43 -1.43
N LYS A 467 11.81 -7.47 -1.59
CA LYS A 467 11.87 -6.56 -2.73
C LYS A 467 13.32 -6.34 -3.19
N GLU A 468 14.04 -7.42 -3.39
CA GLU A 468 15.48 -7.36 -3.76
C GLU A 468 15.76 -7.65 -5.23
N VAL A 469 14.80 -8.21 -5.98
CA VAL A 469 15.00 -8.62 -7.38
C VAL A 469 13.89 -8.11 -8.28
N CYS A 470 14.30 -7.57 -9.42
CA CYS A 470 13.44 -7.29 -10.57
C CYS A 470 13.70 -8.33 -11.66
N TYR A 471 12.69 -9.09 -12.04
CA TYR A 471 12.76 -10.13 -13.07
C TYR A 471 12.22 -9.60 -14.41
N LEU A 472 13.09 -9.38 -15.39
CA LEU A 472 12.69 -9.01 -16.75
C LEU A 472 12.55 -10.29 -17.58
N LYS A 473 11.33 -10.58 -18.01
CA LYS A 473 10.99 -11.72 -18.88
C LYS A 473 11.00 -11.27 -20.33
N LEU A 474 11.87 -11.82 -21.14
CA LEU A 474 12.03 -11.44 -22.53
C LEU A 474 11.58 -12.56 -23.45
N LYS A 475 10.76 -12.24 -24.40
CA LYS A 475 10.31 -13.14 -25.46
C LYS A 475 10.38 -12.43 -26.80
N THR A 476 11.03 -13.05 -27.80
CA THR A 476 11.00 -12.50 -29.14
C THR A 476 9.67 -12.80 -29.82
N LYS A 477 9.22 -11.87 -30.64
CA LYS A 477 8.04 -12.00 -31.48
C LYS A 477 8.36 -11.63 -32.90
N GLN A 478 8.45 -12.65 -33.76
CA GLN A 478 8.68 -12.44 -35.17
C GLN A 478 7.58 -11.58 -35.79
N GLN A 479 7.98 -10.51 -36.44
CA GLN A 479 7.07 -9.63 -37.16
C GLN A 479 7.00 -10.05 -38.62
N VAL A 480 5.80 -10.32 -39.10
CA VAL A 480 5.55 -10.61 -40.53
C VAL A 480 5.08 -9.34 -41.19
N CYS A 481 5.91 -8.86 -42.12
CA CYS A 481 5.51 -7.75 -43.00
C CYS A 481 4.57 -8.27 -44.07
N VAL A 482 3.30 -7.90 -44.00
CA VAL A 482 2.33 -8.18 -45.04
C VAL A 482 2.30 -6.99 -46.00
N LEU A 483 2.59 -7.29 -47.26
CA LEU A 483 2.48 -6.31 -48.33
C LEU A 483 1.10 -6.41 -48.96
N SER A 484 0.47 -5.30 -49.19
CA SER A 484 -0.82 -5.19 -49.86
C SER A 484 -0.74 -4.13 -50.97
N LEU A 485 -1.58 -4.31 -51.96
CA LEU A 485 -1.80 -3.37 -53.05
C LEU A 485 -3.19 -2.75 -52.87
N PRO A 486 -3.32 -1.65 -52.10
CA PRO A 486 -4.62 -1.02 -51.88
C PRO A 486 -5.27 -0.62 -53.21
N GLY A 487 -6.58 -0.90 -53.33
CA GLY A 487 -7.35 -0.64 -54.54
C GLY A 487 -7.31 -1.74 -55.59
N MET A 488 -6.56 -2.81 -55.35
CA MET A 488 -6.53 -4.01 -56.25
C MET A 488 -7.65 -5.03 -55.91
N GLU A 489 -8.48 -4.75 -54.95
CA GLU A 489 -9.64 -5.57 -54.61
C GLU A 489 -10.76 -5.49 -55.69
N GLN A 490 -10.66 -4.50 -56.57
CA GLN A 490 -11.56 -4.28 -57.67
C GLN A 490 -10.79 -4.33 -59.00
N VAL A 491 -11.40 -4.97 -60.03
CA VAL A 491 -10.86 -4.96 -61.38
C VAL A 491 -10.89 -3.54 -61.93
N THR A 492 -9.71 -3.04 -62.31
CA THR A 492 -9.62 -1.75 -62.96
C THR A 492 -9.64 -1.95 -64.48
N GLU A 493 -10.67 -1.42 -65.15
CA GLU A 493 -10.76 -1.42 -66.61
C GLU A 493 -10.00 -0.23 -67.19
N ILE A 494 -9.07 -0.53 -68.10
CA ILE A 494 -8.32 0.49 -68.84
C ILE A 494 -8.69 0.36 -70.30
N SER A 495 -9.37 1.33 -70.85
CA SER A 495 -9.67 1.39 -72.27
C SER A 495 -8.48 1.97 -73.05
N VAL A 496 -8.10 1.26 -74.09
CA VAL A 496 -7.08 1.73 -75.00
C VAL A 496 -7.65 1.97 -76.41
N MET A 497 -7.24 3.03 -77.06
CA MET A 497 -7.68 3.28 -78.47
C MET A 497 -6.83 2.51 -79.43
N GLN A 498 -7.48 1.82 -80.33
CA GLN A 498 -6.80 1.17 -81.53
C GLN A 498 -7.20 1.90 -82.78
N GLY A 499 -6.26 2.07 -83.68
CA GLY A 499 -6.51 2.53 -85.03
C GLY A 499 -7.20 1.46 -85.90
N GLU A 500 -7.64 1.84 -87.13
CA GLU A 500 -8.27 0.91 -88.13
C GLU A 500 -7.35 -0.22 -88.52
N ASP A 501 -6.06 -0.03 -88.44
CA ASP A 501 -5.00 -1.00 -88.73
C ASP A 501 -4.72 -1.95 -87.50
N GLY A 502 -5.41 -1.79 -86.39
CA GLY A 502 -5.21 -2.56 -85.15
C GLY A 502 -4.04 -2.08 -84.33
N MET A 503 -3.36 -0.99 -84.72
CA MET A 503 -2.28 -0.41 -83.87
C MET A 503 -2.85 0.38 -82.72
N VAL A 504 -2.20 0.25 -81.51
CA VAL A 504 -2.54 1.01 -80.30
C VAL A 504 -2.13 2.48 -80.52
N ILE A 505 -3.13 3.37 -80.54
CA ILE A 505 -2.94 4.82 -80.71
C ILE A 505 -2.64 5.50 -79.34
N GLU A 506 -3.18 4.98 -78.28
CA GLU A 506 -3.02 5.57 -76.96
C GLU A 506 -2.47 4.54 -75.95
N LYS A 507 -1.35 4.89 -75.27
CA LYS A 507 -0.80 4.11 -74.16
C LYS A 507 -1.37 4.62 -72.89
N LYS A 508 -1.90 3.74 -72.05
CA LYS A 508 -2.38 4.04 -70.71
C LYS A 508 -1.42 3.50 -69.69
N GLY A 509 -1.17 4.30 -68.63
CA GLY A 509 -0.41 3.89 -67.47
C GLY A 509 -1.31 3.77 -66.24
N TYR A 510 -1.03 2.82 -65.39
CA TYR A 510 -1.68 2.64 -64.11
C TYR A 510 -0.66 2.68 -62.99
N THR A 511 -0.92 3.45 -61.93
CA THR A 511 -0.01 3.54 -60.79
C THR A 511 -0.44 2.57 -59.72
N LEU A 512 0.43 1.66 -59.34
CA LEU A 512 0.25 0.76 -58.22
C LEU A 512 0.89 1.36 -56.98
N GLN A 513 0.14 1.32 -55.85
CA GLN A 513 0.68 1.68 -54.54
C GLN A 513 0.91 0.41 -53.75
N LEU A 514 2.09 0.25 -53.18
CA LEU A 514 2.44 -0.83 -52.29
C LEU A 514 2.37 -0.31 -50.87
N GLN A 515 1.62 -0.97 -50.02
CA GLN A 515 1.50 -0.67 -48.59
C GLN A 515 2.03 -1.84 -47.78
N ALA A 516 2.91 -1.54 -46.83
CA ALA A 516 3.39 -2.51 -45.85
C ALA A 516 2.58 -2.40 -44.54
N SER A 517 2.25 -3.54 -43.92
CA SER A 517 1.51 -3.59 -42.66
C SER A 517 2.30 -3.06 -41.46
N ILE A 518 3.63 -3.05 -41.58
CA ILE A 518 4.58 -2.49 -40.59
C ILE A 518 5.64 -1.69 -41.31
N GLY A 519 6.33 -0.79 -40.60
CA GLY A 519 7.51 -0.09 -41.15
C GLY A 519 8.58 -1.09 -41.60
N VAL A 520 9.11 -0.89 -42.80
CA VAL A 520 10.24 -1.69 -43.32
C VAL A 520 11.53 -0.97 -42.93
N PRO A 521 12.33 -1.52 -42.00
CA PRO A 521 13.44 -0.80 -41.37
C PRO A 521 14.68 -0.69 -42.27
N VAL A 522 14.67 -1.35 -43.44
CA VAL A 522 15.74 -1.30 -44.44
C VAL A 522 15.14 -1.18 -45.84
N ASP A 523 15.90 -0.61 -46.78
CA ASP A 523 15.51 -0.55 -48.18
C ASP A 523 15.26 -1.95 -48.70
N SER A 524 14.03 -2.21 -49.17
CA SER A 524 13.62 -3.49 -49.71
C SER A 524 13.16 -3.31 -51.15
N LYS A 525 13.62 -4.20 -52.04
CA LYS A 525 13.26 -4.20 -53.45
C LYS A 525 12.24 -5.30 -53.71
N PHE A 526 11.17 -4.93 -54.35
CA PHE A 526 10.13 -5.86 -54.77
C PHE A 526 9.98 -5.80 -56.28
N SER A 527 9.83 -6.95 -56.92
CA SER A 527 9.51 -7.03 -58.34
C SER A 527 8.01 -7.27 -58.51
N ILE A 528 7.44 -6.58 -59.49
CA ILE A 528 6.06 -6.80 -59.93
C ILE A 528 6.12 -7.66 -61.18
N VAL A 529 5.33 -8.72 -61.19
CA VAL A 529 5.23 -9.62 -62.33
C VAL A 529 3.79 -9.74 -62.81
N ALA A 530 3.54 -9.82 -64.09
CA ALA A 530 2.25 -10.15 -64.64
C ALA A 530 2.03 -11.67 -64.50
N ASP A 531 0.94 -12.10 -63.91
CA ASP A 531 0.59 -13.51 -63.75
C ASP A 531 -0.64 -13.86 -64.58
N PRO A 532 -0.43 -14.44 -65.80
CA PRO A 532 -1.52 -14.84 -66.66
C PRO A 532 -2.45 -15.90 -66.05
N ALA A 533 -2.00 -16.73 -65.11
CA ALA A 533 -2.80 -17.78 -64.47
C ALA A 533 -3.93 -17.21 -63.61
N LEU A 534 -3.76 -15.99 -63.10
CA LEU A 534 -4.82 -15.30 -62.33
C LEU A 534 -6.05 -14.95 -63.22
N VAL A 535 -5.85 -14.74 -64.54
CA VAL A 535 -6.94 -14.41 -65.48
C VAL A 535 -7.92 -15.58 -65.62
N ASP A 536 -7.38 -16.80 -65.71
CA ASP A 536 -8.23 -18.00 -65.80
C ASP A 536 -9.04 -18.24 -64.52
N SER A 537 -8.42 -18.03 -63.35
CA SER A 537 -9.06 -18.12 -62.05
C SER A 537 -10.16 -17.07 -61.89
N TYR A 538 -9.89 -15.84 -62.31
CA TYR A 538 -10.84 -14.73 -62.30
C TYR A 538 -12.02 -15.01 -63.22
N ASN A 539 -11.77 -15.43 -64.48
CA ASN A 539 -12.78 -15.79 -65.45
C ASN A 539 -13.73 -16.88 -64.92
N LYS A 540 -13.18 -17.90 -64.29
CA LYS A 540 -13.92 -18.98 -63.68
C LYS A 540 -14.80 -18.52 -62.52
N GLN A 541 -14.27 -17.65 -61.66
CA GLN A 541 -14.99 -17.15 -60.51
C GLN A 541 -16.11 -16.18 -60.87
N HIS A 542 -15.91 -15.32 -61.86
CA HIS A 542 -16.82 -14.23 -62.21
C HIS A 542 -17.61 -14.46 -63.52
N GLY A 543 -17.40 -15.61 -64.20
CA GLY A 543 -18.11 -15.94 -65.43
C GLY A 543 -17.69 -15.07 -66.63
N THR A 544 -16.52 -14.50 -66.61
CA THR A 544 -15.95 -13.62 -67.64
C THR A 544 -15.13 -14.43 -68.66
N LYS A 545 -14.67 -13.77 -69.74
CA LYS A 545 -13.87 -14.38 -70.81
C LYS A 545 -12.67 -13.52 -71.17
N TYR A 546 -12.00 -12.94 -70.22
CA TYR A 546 -10.80 -12.17 -70.48
C TYR A 546 -9.67 -13.06 -71.03
N THR A 547 -8.92 -12.55 -71.97
CA THR A 547 -7.72 -13.21 -72.50
C THR A 547 -6.49 -12.67 -71.80
N PRO A 548 -5.57 -13.53 -71.33
CA PRO A 548 -4.32 -13.05 -70.71
C PRO A 548 -3.53 -12.22 -71.74
N MET A 549 -3.05 -11.06 -71.25
CA MET A 549 -2.19 -10.21 -72.01
C MET A 549 -0.74 -10.79 -72.03
N SER A 550 -0.04 -10.70 -73.10
CA SER A 550 1.37 -11.12 -73.16
C SER A 550 2.23 -10.26 -72.25
N ALA A 551 3.15 -10.88 -71.54
CA ALA A 551 4.11 -10.15 -70.71
C ALA A 551 4.94 -9.12 -71.50
N ASN A 552 5.07 -9.31 -72.81
CA ASN A 552 5.77 -8.37 -73.72
C ASN A 552 4.94 -7.09 -73.99
N ASP A 553 3.64 -7.14 -73.75
CA ASP A 553 2.73 -6.02 -73.98
C ASP A 553 2.56 -5.14 -72.77
N VAL A 554 3.14 -5.53 -71.63
CA VAL A 554 3.10 -4.81 -70.35
C VAL A 554 4.51 -4.34 -69.97
N THR A 555 4.68 -3.04 -69.85
CA THR A 555 5.94 -2.48 -69.35
C THR A 555 5.82 -2.25 -67.88
N LEU A 556 6.59 -3.00 -67.08
CA LEU A 556 6.68 -2.80 -65.60
C LEU A 556 7.93 -1.96 -65.32
N PRO A 557 7.88 -1.05 -64.31
CA PRO A 557 9.06 -0.32 -63.90
C PRO A 557 10.12 -1.29 -63.32
N ALA A 558 11.39 -0.97 -63.57
CA ALA A 558 12.53 -1.77 -63.12
C ALA A 558 12.76 -1.63 -61.61
#